data_11192c9a7be33291eee559dc9c6d0f17
#
_entry.id   11192c9a7be33291eee559dc9c6d0f17
#
_cell.length_a   1.000
_cell.length_b   1.000
_cell.length_c   1.000
_cell.angle_alpha   90.00
_cell.angle_beta   90.00
_cell.angle_gamma   90.00
#
_symmetry.space_group_name_H-M   'P 1'
#
loop_
_entity.id
_entity.type
_entity.pdbx_description
1 polymer ?
#
loop_
_entity_poly.entity_id
_entity_poly.type
_entity_poly.pdbx_seq_one_letter_code
_entity_poly.pdbx_strand_id
1 'polypeptide(L)'
;MESGNILMIDDDRDFVCSTKAFLEGRGYKVETAVNGTEGWEKIQAGKPDLVVLDIMMDYDAEGFNLAYQLRQDEALKATPVIIVSGFSKHLNEKMKEFEFVLGQDWPADAYIEKPVVLRELAESVTKLIGRAGKKVAAA
;
A
#
# COMPACT_ATOMS: atom_id res chain seq x y z
N MET A 1 -2.57 -21.04 -7.67
CA MET A 1 -2.59 -19.59 -7.92
C MET A 1 -2.72 -18.85 -6.61
N GLU A 2 -2.09 -17.71 -6.55
CA GLU A 2 -2.17 -16.84 -5.36
C GLU A 2 -3.53 -16.15 -5.35
N SER A 3 -3.99 -15.74 -4.18
CA SER A 3 -5.27 -15.07 -4.04
C SER A 3 -5.26 -14.01 -2.97
N GLY A 4 -6.13 -13.02 -3.13
CA GLY A 4 -6.28 -11.91 -2.23
C GLY A 4 -6.84 -10.70 -2.94
N ASN A 5 -7.33 -9.73 -2.17
CA ASN A 5 -7.85 -8.48 -2.68
C ASN A 5 -6.84 -7.38 -2.41
N ILE A 6 -6.41 -6.70 -3.45
CA ILE A 6 -5.42 -5.63 -3.37
C ILE A 6 -6.08 -4.32 -3.78
N LEU A 7 -5.83 -3.27 -3.02
CA LEU A 7 -6.24 -1.92 -3.41
C LEU A 7 -4.98 -1.13 -3.77
N MET A 8 -4.96 -0.56 -4.97
CA MET A 8 -3.89 0.34 -5.41
C MET A 8 -4.38 1.77 -5.39
N ILE A 9 -3.65 2.63 -4.71
CA ILE A 9 -3.97 4.05 -4.61
C ILE A 9 -2.82 4.84 -5.24
N ASP A 10 -3.04 5.32 -6.46
CA ASP A 10 -2.01 6.00 -7.24
C ASP A 10 -2.70 6.76 -8.38
N ASP A 11 -2.25 7.99 -8.66
CA ASP A 11 -2.81 8.81 -9.72
C ASP A 11 -2.13 8.56 -11.08
N ASP A 12 -1.10 7.74 -11.14
CA ASP A 12 -0.41 7.35 -12.38
C ASP A 12 -1.17 6.20 -13.04
N ARG A 13 -1.99 6.51 -14.02
CA ARG A 13 -2.86 5.55 -14.70
C ARG A 13 -2.09 4.44 -15.39
N ASP A 14 -0.97 4.76 -16.04
CA ASP A 14 -0.16 3.76 -16.75
C ASP A 14 0.43 2.74 -15.79
N PHE A 15 0.97 3.22 -14.68
CA PHE A 15 1.51 2.35 -13.63
C PHE A 15 0.42 1.46 -13.04
N VAL A 16 -0.74 2.04 -12.74
CA VAL A 16 -1.86 1.30 -12.17
C VAL A 16 -2.35 0.23 -13.14
N CYS A 17 -2.56 0.57 -14.41
CA CYS A 17 -3.02 -0.40 -15.41
C CYS A 17 -2.06 -1.57 -15.59
N SER A 18 -0.78 -1.28 -15.72
CA SER A 18 0.25 -2.31 -15.89
C SER A 18 0.34 -3.22 -14.68
N THR A 19 0.34 -2.63 -13.50
CA THR A 19 0.45 -3.38 -12.24
C THR A 19 -0.79 -4.22 -11.97
N LYS A 20 -1.96 -3.66 -12.22
CA LYS A 20 -3.22 -4.38 -12.06
C LYS A 20 -3.25 -5.62 -12.95
N ALA A 21 -2.93 -5.46 -14.23
CA ALA A 21 -2.90 -6.57 -15.18
C ALA A 21 -1.93 -7.68 -14.73
N PHE A 22 -0.76 -7.27 -14.26
CA PHE A 22 0.27 -8.21 -13.81
C PHE A 22 -0.19 -9.00 -12.58
N LEU A 23 -0.74 -8.32 -11.58
CA LEU A 23 -1.18 -8.96 -10.35
C LEU A 23 -2.43 -9.83 -10.58
N GLU A 24 -3.36 -9.37 -11.41
CA GLU A 24 -4.53 -10.17 -11.77
C GLU A 24 -4.13 -11.46 -12.52
N GLY A 25 -3.10 -11.37 -13.34
CA GLY A 25 -2.53 -12.54 -13.99
C GLY A 25 -1.97 -13.58 -13.03
N ARG A 26 -1.64 -13.17 -11.81
CA ARG A 26 -1.17 -14.08 -10.76
C ARG A 26 -2.27 -14.62 -9.85
N GLY A 27 -3.50 -14.15 -10.03
CA GLY A 27 -4.64 -14.64 -9.26
C GLY A 27 -5.24 -13.68 -8.26
N TYR A 28 -4.66 -12.49 -8.11
CA TYR A 28 -5.20 -11.47 -7.21
C TYR A 28 -6.35 -10.70 -7.84
N LYS A 29 -7.23 -10.18 -7.00
CA LYS A 29 -8.22 -9.17 -7.42
C LYS A 29 -7.65 -7.81 -7.07
N VAL A 30 -7.70 -6.88 -8.02
CA VAL A 30 -7.12 -5.54 -7.82
C VAL A 30 -8.17 -4.48 -8.08
N GLU A 31 -8.43 -3.67 -7.07
CA GLU A 31 -9.20 -2.44 -7.21
C GLU A 31 -8.24 -1.26 -7.20
N THR A 32 -8.67 -0.14 -7.74
CA THR A 32 -7.83 1.05 -7.87
C THR A 32 -8.55 2.28 -7.34
N ALA A 33 -7.77 3.24 -6.85
CA ALA A 33 -8.26 4.55 -6.45
C ALA A 33 -7.24 5.60 -6.90
N VAL A 34 -7.69 6.79 -7.23
CA VAL A 34 -6.82 7.83 -7.78
C VAL A 34 -6.35 8.84 -6.73
N ASN A 35 -6.92 8.80 -5.55
CA ASN A 35 -6.53 9.69 -4.45
C ASN A 35 -6.84 9.03 -3.10
N GLY A 36 -6.43 9.70 -2.02
CA GLY A 36 -6.61 9.18 -0.67
C GLY A 36 -8.07 9.09 -0.23
N THR A 37 -8.91 10.04 -0.65
CA THR A 37 -10.33 10.02 -0.29
C THR A 37 -11.04 8.81 -0.86
N GLU A 38 -10.88 8.59 -2.16
CA GLU A 38 -11.44 7.40 -2.83
C GLU A 38 -10.85 6.12 -2.25
N GLY A 39 -9.53 6.13 -2.00
CA GLY A 39 -8.84 4.99 -1.39
C GLY A 39 -9.41 4.62 -0.03
N TRP A 40 -9.61 5.61 0.84
CA TRP A 40 -10.17 5.38 2.17
C TRP A 40 -11.58 4.80 2.12
N GLU A 41 -12.42 5.33 1.22
CA GLU A 41 -13.77 4.81 1.03
C GLU A 41 -13.75 3.34 0.61
N LYS A 42 -12.87 2.98 -0.32
CA LYS A 42 -12.75 1.59 -0.80
C LYS A 42 -12.18 0.67 0.26
N ILE A 43 -11.24 1.16 1.07
CA ILE A 43 -10.68 0.39 2.18
C ILE A 43 -11.79 0.03 3.18
N GLN A 44 -12.59 1.00 3.55
CA GLN A 44 -13.68 0.78 4.52
C GLN A 44 -14.75 -0.16 3.97
N ALA A 45 -15.09 -0.01 2.69
CA ALA A 45 -16.13 -0.82 2.06
C ALA A 45 -15.70 -2.26 1.79
N GLY A 46 -14.46 -2.45 1.32
CA GLY A 46 -13.99 -3.74 0.84
C GLY A 46 -13.00 -4.47 1.74
N LYS A 47 -12.41 -3.79 2.70
CA LYS A 47 -11.39 -4.33 3.60
C LYS A 47 -10.34 -5.18 2.85
N PRO A 48 -9.48 -4.54 2.05
CA PRO A 48 -8.52 -5.26 1.22
C PRO A 48 -7.52 -6.05 2.08
N ASP A 49 -6.92 -7.06 1.48
CA ASP A 49 -5.89 -7.86 2.12
C ASP A 49 -4.53 -7.15 2.10
N LEU A 50 -4.36 -6.17 1.20
CA LEU A 50 -3.13 -5.39 1.08
C LEU A 50 -3.42 -4.10 0.34
N VAL A 51 -2.71 -3.03 0.71
CA VAL A 51 -2.81 -1.73 0.05
C VAL A 51 -1.45 -1.37 -0.56
N VAL A 52 -1.44 -1.03 -1.85
CA VAL A 52 -0.28 -0.43 -2.53
C VAL A 52 -0.56 1.05 -2.64
N LEU A 53 0.30 1.86 -2.07
CA LEU A 53 0.03 3.28 -1.86
C LEU A 53 1.17 4.15 -2.40
N ASP A 54 0.83 5.05 -3.32
CA ASP A 54 1.76 6.09 -3.75
C ASP A 54 1.66 7.26 -2.79
N ILE A 55 2.80 7.70 -2.26
CA ILE A 55 2.83 8.85 -1.35
C ILE A 55 3.03 10.17 -2.07
N MET A 56 3.32 10.14 -3.37
CA MET A 56 3.56 11.32 -4.19
C MET A 56 2.35 11.67 -5.05
N MET A 57 1.17 11.67 -4.44
CA MET A 57 -0.07 12.12 -5.09
C MET A 57 -0.20 13.65 -5.02
N ASP A 58 -1.31 14.19 -5.47
CA ASP A 58 -1.55 15.63 -5.59
C ASP A 58 -1.15 16.46 -4.35
N TYR A 59 -1.25 15.85 -3.17
CA TYR A 59 -0.87 16.49 -1.91
C TYR A 59 0.19 15.64 -1.23
N ASP A 60 1.32 16.26 -0.89
CA ASP A 60 2.51 15.60 -0.34
C ASP A 60 2.24 14.67 0.84
N ALA A 61 1.31 15.04 1.69
CA ALA A 61 1.04 14.28 2.92
C ALA A 61 -0.10 13.27 2.80
N GLU A 62 -0.82 13.22 1.67
CA GLU A 62 -2.03 12.43 1.54
C GLU A 62 -1.79 10.94 1.74
N GLY A 63 -0.76 10.41 1.09
CA GLY A 63 -0.42 8.99 1.21
C GLY A 63 0.01 8.60 2.61
N PHE A 64 0.83 9.42 3.26
CA PHE A 64 1.25 9.18 4.64
C PHE A 64 0.07 9.21 5.61
N ASN A 65 -0.81 10.19 5.44
CA ASN A 65 -1.98 10.32 6.29
C ASN A 65 -2.88 9.09 6.18
N LEU A 66 -3.06 8.58 4.98
CA LEU A 66 -3.86 7.39 4.74
C LEU A 66 -3.25 6.16 5.41
N ALA A 67 -1.94 5.95 5.26
CA ALA A 67 -1.24 4.85 5.90
C ALA A 67 -1.36 4.94 7.42
N TYR A 68 -1.23 6.14 7.96
CA TYR A 68 -1.38 6.38 9.39
C TYR A 68 -2.80 6.08 9.87
N GLN A 69 -3.81 6.52 9.14
CA GLN A 69 -5.22 6.22 9.45
C GLN A 69 -5.48 4.72 9.52
N LEU A 70 -4.88 3.94 8.59
CA LEU A 70 -4.99 2.48 8.61
C LEU A 70 -4.48 1.90 9.93
N ARG A 71 -3.36 2.39 10.41
CA ARG A 71 -2.75 1.90 11.66
C ARG A 71 -3.55 2.29 12.90
N GLN A 72 -4.37 3.33 12.81
CA GLN A 72 -5.21 3.80 13.92
C GLN A 72 -6.55 3.08 14.00
N ASP A 73 -6.97 2.40 12.94
CA ASP A 73 -8.25 1.72 12.87
C ASP A 73 -8.13 0.29 13.38
N GLU A 74 -8.89 -0.06 14.40
CA GLU A 74 -8.83 -1.38 15.04
C GLU A 74 -9.10 -2.53 14.07
N ALA A 75 -9.98 -2.32 13.09
CA ALA A 75 -10.30 -3.36 12.12
C ALA A 75 -9.26 -3.47 10.99
N LEU A 76 -8.46 -2.42 10.77
CA LEU A 76 -7.59 -2.31 9.60
C LEU A 76 -6.10 -2.24 9.94
N LYS A 77 -5.76 -2.10 11.22
CA LYS A 77 -4.36 -1.87 11.63
C LYS A 77 -3.39 -2.96 11.25
N ALA A 78 -3.88 -4.16 10.99
CA ALA A 78 -3.05 -5.29 10.57
C ALA A 78 -2.94 -5.43 9.05
N THR A 79 -3.64 -4.59 8.28
CA THR A 79 -3.60 -4.64 6.82
C THR A 79 -2.19 -4.26 6.33
N PRO A 80 -1.52 -5.11 5.55
CA PRO A 80 -0.20 -4.77 5.01
C PRO A 80 -0.27 -3.58 4.06
N VAL A 81 0.73 -2.72 4.11
CA VAL A 81 0.85 -1.55 3.24
C VAL A 81 2.21 -1.55 2.57
N ILE A 82 2.21 -1.47 1.24
CA ILE A 82 3.42 -1.25 0.45
C ILE A 82 3.39 0.18 -0.05
N ILE A 83 4.39 0.97 0.31
CA ILE A 83 4.53 2.33 -0.21
C ILE A 83 5.41 2.32 -1.45
N VAL A 84 4.96 3.02 -2.49
CA VAL A 84 5.67 3.18 -3.76
C VAL A 84 5.94 4.66 -3.98
N SER A 85 7.16 5.03 -4.35
CA SER A 85 7.52 6.44 -4.57
C SER A 85 8.59 6.60 -5.64
N GLY A 86 8.53 7.72 -6.37
CA GLY A 86 9.52 8.06 -7.39
C GLY A 86 10.76 8.75 -6.87
N PHE A 87 10.79 9.20 -5.62
CA PHE A 87 11.91 9.97 -5.06
C PHE A 87 12.34 9.44 -3.71
N SER A 88 13.35 8.57 -3.70
CA SER A 88 13.86 7.98 -2.46
C SER A 88 14.40 9.03 -1.47
N LYS A 89 15.06 10.07 -1.95
CA LYS A 89 15.56 11.14 -1.10
C LYS A 89 14.41 11.88 -0.40
N HIS A 90 13.39 12.23 -1.19
CA HIS A 90 12.21 12.91 -0.66
C HIS A 90 11.48 12.03 0.36
N LEU A 91 11.38 10.74 0.07
CA LEU A 91 10.78 9.78 0.97
C LEU A 91 11.54 9.70 2.30
N ASN A 92 12.87 9.65 2.25
CA ASN A 92 13.69 9.60 3.46
C ASN A 92 13.48 10.83 4.35
N GLU A 93 13.38 12.00 3.74
CA GLU A 93 13.08 13.24 4.46
C GLU A 93 11.69 13.19 5.10
N LYS A 94 10.70 12.72 4.36
CA LYS A 94 9.33 12.57 4.85
C LYS A 94 9.24 11.54 5.97
N MET A 95 9.94 10.44 5.87
CA MET A 95 9.99 9.43 6.93
C MET A 95 10.53 9.99 8.23
N LYS A 96 11.62 10.72 8.18
CA LYS A 96 12.22 11.33 9.37
C LYS A 96 11.28 12.35 10.01
N GLU A 97 10.64 13.16 9.19
CA GLU A 97 9.65 14.13 9.64
C GLU A 97 8.48 13.46 10.35
N PHE A 98 7.98 12.39 9.73
CA PHE A 98 6.85 11.63 10.25
C PHE A 98 7.17 10.96 11.58
N GLU A 99 8.32 10.29 11.68
CA GLU A 99 8.78 9.65 12.91
C GLU A 99 8.98 10.68 14.03
N PHE A 100 9.59 11.81 13.69
CA PHE A 100 9.85 12.88 14.66
C PHE A 100 8.57 13.48 15.21
N VAL A 101 7.62 13.80 14.32
CA VAL A 101 6.38 14.48 14.71
C VAL A 101 5.44 13.56 15.48
N LEU A 102 5.32 12.31 15.04
CA LEU A 102 4.35 11.39 15.61
C LEU A 102 4.94 10.45 16.65
N GLY A 103 6.25 10.36 16.74
CA GLY A 103 6.93 9.46 17.68
C GLY A 103 6.59 8.01 17.46
N GLN A 104 6.26 7.64 16.22
CA GLN A 104 5.84 6.30 15.86
C GLN A 104 6.70 5.69 14.77
N ASP A 105 6.68 4.36 14.70
CA ASP A 105 7.34 3.64 13.64
C ASP A 105 6.71 3.92 12.29
N TRP A 106 7.47 3.65 11.24
CA TRP A 106 7.04 3.79 9.86
C TRP A 106 5.75 3.00 9.59
N PRO A 107 4.69 3.65 9.05
CA PRO A 107 3.37 3.00 8.94
C PRO A 107 3.22 2.04 7.77
N ALA A 108 4.29 1.59 7.17
CA ALA A 108 4.25 0.66 6.04
C ALA A 108 5.07 -0.59 6.32
N ASP A 109 4.70 -1.69 5.67
CA ASP A 109 5.40 -2.96 5.80
C ASP A 109 6.52 -3.12 4.78
N ALA A 110 6.43 -2.40 3.66
CA ALA A 110 7.46 -2.41 2.63
C ALA A 110 7.46 -1.09 1.87
N TYR A 111 8.61 -0.80 1.26
CA TYR A 111 8.78 0.37 0.42
C TYR A 111 9.45 -0.04 -0.88
N ILE A 112 8.91 0.42 -2.00
CA ILE A 112 9.46 0.14 -3.33
C ILE A 112 9.63 1.46 -4.08
N GLU A 113 10.82 1.67 -4.63
CA GLU A 113 11.14 2.87 -5.40
C GLU A 113 10.73 2.70 -6.86
N LYS A 114 10.16 3.74 -7.45
CA LYS A 114 9.88 3.78 -8.90
C LYS A 114 11.19 4.06 -9.66
N PRO A 115 11.39 3.49 -10.85
CA PRO A 115 10.48 2.62 -11.59
C PRO A 115 10.37 1.23 -10.96
N VAL A 116 9.14 0.74 -10.84
CA VAL A 116 8.85 -0.52 -10.16
C VAL A 116 9.10 -1.70 -11.10
N VAL A 117 9.84 -2.69 -10.61
CA VAL A 117 9.93 -4.00 -11.27
C VAL A 117 8.73 -4.81 -10.78
N LEU A 118 7.78 -5.09 -11.68
CA LEU A 118 6.50 -5.70 -11.30
C LEU A 118 6.67 -7.04 -10.61
N ARG A 119 7.65 -7.84 -11.01
CA ARG A 119 7.94 -9.12 -10.37
C ARG A 119 8.33 -8.94 -8.90
N GLU A 120 9.15 -7.94 -8.60
CA GLU A 120 9.55 -7.64 -7.22
C GLU A 120 8.37 -7.17 -6.38
N LEU A 121 7.51 -6.34 -6.96
CA LEU A 121 6.28 -5.92 -6.29
C LEU A 121 5.40 -7.13 -5.98
N ALA A 122 5.21 -8.01 -6.95
CA ALA A 122 4.40 -9.22 -6.76
C ALA A 122 4.97 -10.15 -5.68
N GLU A 123 6.28 -10.28 -5.61
CA GLU A 123 6.94 -11.06 -4.55
C GLU A 123 6.65 -10.47 -3.17
N SER A 124 6.72 -9.13 -3.04
CA SER A 124 6.40 -8.45 -1.79
C SER A 124 4.94 -8.62 -1.41
N VAL A 125 4.03 -8.52 -2.37
CA VAL A 125 2.60 -8.75 -2.17
C VAL A 125 2.35 -10.16 -1.62
N THR A 126 2.88 -11.16 -2.29
CA THR A 126 2.72 -12.57 -1.90
C THR A 126 3.23 -12.80 -0.47
N LYS A 127 4.40 -12.28 -0.17
CA LYS A 127 5.03 -12.42 1.15
C LYS A 127 4.19 -11.76 2.25
N LEU A 128 3.71 -10.55 2.03
CA LEU A 128 2.95 -9.82 3.05
C LEU A 128 1.56 -10.39 3.26
N ILE A 129 0.87 -10.78 2.21
CA ILE A 129 -0.44 -11.43 2.33
C ILE A 129 -0.28 -12.78 3.05
N GLY A 130 0.75 -13.54 2.72
CA GLY A 130 1.05 -14.80 3.39
C GLY A 130 1.29 -14.62 4.90
N ARG A 131 2.03 -13.60 5.29
CA ARG A 131 2.30 -13.29 6.70
C ARG A 131 1.02 -12.90 7.45
N ALA A 132 0.18 -12.07 6.84
CA ALA A 132 -1.08 -11.65 7.44
C ALA A 132 -2.01 -12.84 7.65
N GLY A 133 -2.09 -13.74 6.67
CA GLY A 133 -2.87 -14.97 6.78
C GLY A 133 -2.37 -15.88 7.89
N LYS A 134 -1.06 -16.01 8.04
CA LYS A 134 -0.45 -16.82 9.11
C LYS A 134 -0.72 -16.23 10.49
N LYS A 135 -0.66 -14.91 10.62
CA LYS A 135 -0.99 -14.24 11.90
C LYS A 135 -2.44 -14.49 12.30
N VAL A 136 -3.35 -14.39 11.36
CA VAL A 136 -4.77 -14.65 11.60
C VAL A 136 -4.99 -16.11 11.96
N ALA A 137 -4.33 -17.04 11.26
CA ALA A 137 -4.45 -18.47 11.53
C ALA A 137 -3.85 -18.86 12.90
N ALA A 138 -2.83 -18.13 13.34
CA ALA A 138 -2.19 -18.38 14.64
C ALA A 138 -2.98 -17.81 15.82
N ALA A 139 -3.89 -16.91 15.55
CA ALA A 139 -4.72 -16.32 16.59
C ALA A 139 -5.90 -17.20 16.93
#